data_9e594a4710d6b5f6895cb03e5ce7c5ac
#
_entry.id   9e594a4710d6b5f6895cb03e5ce7c5ac
#
_cell.length_a   1.000
_cell.length_b   1.000
_cell.length_c   1.000
_cell.angle_alpha   90.00
_cell.angle_beta   90.00
_cell.angle_gamma   90.00
#
_symmetry.space_group_name_H-M   'P 1'
#
loop_
_entity.id
_entity.type
_entity.pdbx_description
1 polymer ?
#
loop_
_entity_poly.entity_id
_entity_poly.type
_entity_poly.pdbx_seq_one_letter_code
_entity_poly.pdbx_strand_id
1 'polypeptide(L)'
;DNDVPAVRAVANELSDDIEIVVPTSLDSAREIIAGAALVLGSRMHACLNSLSVGVPAIPLAYSRKFAPLLNSVGWQTVLDLRGDEDATQLATAVVKASGTVTAQAAAAAAAKGRASLDAIVDLFATAK
;
A
#
# COMPACT_ATOMS: atom_id res chain seq x y z
N ASP A 1 17.64 -4.01 -1.88
CA ASP A 1 17.74 -2.75 -1.13
C ASP A 1 17.31 -2.98 0.31
N ASN A 2 18.08 -2.42 1.23
CA ASN A 2 17.83 -2.58 2.65
C ASN A 2 17.28 -1.28 3.23
N ASP A 3 15.99 -1.28 3.58
CA ASP A 3 15.31 -0.12 4.16
C ASP A 3 15.48 -0.02 5.69
N VAL A 4 16.14 -0.99 6.34
CA VAL A 4 16.25 -1.02 7.80
C VAL A 4 16.91 0.24 8.39
N PRO A 5 18.04 0.75 7.85
CA PRO A 5 18.61 1.99 8.38
C PRO A 5 17.66 3.18 8.30
N ALA A 6 16.91 3.31 7.21
CA ALA A 6 15.93 4.39 7.05
C ALA A 6 14.76 4.24 8.04
N VAL A 7 14.28 3.01 8.24
CA VAL A 7 13.21 2.72 9.22
C VAL A 7 13.67 3.07 10.63
N ARG A 8 14.89 2.71 11.00
CA ARG A 8 15.45 3.04 12.32
C ARG A 8 15.59 4.55 12.51
N ALA A 9 16.04 5.27 11.48
CA ALA A 9 16.16 6.72 11.53
C ALA A 9 14.81 7.39 11.78
N VAL A 10 13.76 6.95 11.09
CA VAL A 10 12.40 7.46 11.28
C VAL A 10 11.89 7.11 12.68
N ALA A 11 12.06 5.88 13.13
CA ALA A 11 11.59 5.44 14.44
C ALA A 11 12.25 6.23 15.58
N ASN A 12 13.53 6.61 15.44
CA ASN A 12 14.25 7.40 16.42
C ASN A 12 13.68 8.81 16.59
N GLU A 13 13.03 9.36 15.57
CA GLU A 13 12.38 10.67 15.61
C GLU A 13 10.96 10.62 16.18
N LEU A 14 10.41 9.42 16.36
CA LEU A 14 9.05 9.20 16.83
C LEU A 14 9.05 8.74 18.29
N SER A 15 7.87 8.45 18.83
CA SER A 15 7.75 8.01 20.23
C SER A 15 8.23 6.59 20.45
N ASP A 16 8.48 6.23 21.72
CA ASP A 16 8.93 4.88 22.10
C ASP A 16 7.90 3.77 21.86
N ASP A 17 6.66 4.14 21.51
CA ASP A 17 5.57 3.17 21.25
C ASP A 17 5.64 2.55 19.87
N ILE A 18 6.72 2.80 19.13
CA ILE A 18 6.88 2.31 17.77
C ILE A 18 7.67 1.01 17.77
N GLU A 19 7.05 -0.03 17.20
CA GLU A 19 7.68 -1.31 16.99
C GLU A 19 8.30 -1.36 15.59
N ILE A 20 9.58 -1.76 15.53
CA ILE A 20 10.25 -2.03 14.25
C ILE A 20 10.15 -3.52 13.98
N VAL A 21 9.54 -3.88 12.85
CA VAL A 21 9.40 -5.26 12.43
C VAL A 21 10.12 -5.45 11.10
N VAL A 22 11.00 -6.46 11.05
CA VAL A 22 11.71 -6.82 9.82
C VAL A 22 11.22 -8.20 9.39
N PRO A 23 10.39 -8.28 8.34
CA PRO A 23 9.89 -9.57 7.88
C PRO A 23 11.02 -10.42 7.29
N THR A 24 10.95 -11.72 7.47
CA THR A 24 11.95 -12.68 7.00
C THR A 24 11.57 -13.30 5.66
N SER A 25 10.34 -13.12 5.22
CA SER A 25 9.82 -13.66 3.96
C SER A 25 8.65 -12.82 3.48
N LEU A 26 8.22 -13.04 2.23
CA LEU A 26 7.02 -12.41 1.71
C LEU A 26 5.78 -12.82 2.51
N ASP A 27 5.69 -14.09 2.89
CA ASP A 27 4.56 -14.59 3.67
C ASP A 27 4.50 -13.94 5.06
N SER A 28 5.65 -13.79 5.74
CA SER A 28 5.68 -13.09 7.04
C SER A 28 5.33 -11.62 6.90
N ALA A 29 5.77 -10.96 5.83
CA ALA A 29 5.40 -9.56 5.55
C ALA A 29 3.89 -9.43 5.36
N ARG A 30 3.26 -10.33 4.61
CA ARG A 30 1.82 -10.32 4.38
C ARG A 30 1.03 -10.60 5.65
N GLU A 31 1.51 -11.47 6.53
CA GLU A 31 0.89 -11.72 7.83
C GLU A 31 0.89 -10.46 8.71
N ILE A 32 2.02 -9.75 8.74
CA ILE A 32 2.14 -8.50 9.49
C ILE A 32 1.15 -7.46 8.94
N ILE A 33 1.11 -7.31 7.63
CA ILE A 33 0.20 -6.39 6.95
C ILE A 33 -1.26 -6.77 7.22
N ALA A 34 -1.59 -8.05 7.17
CA ALA A 34 -2.95 -8.53 7.39
C ALA A 34 -3.50 -8.19 8.77
N GLY A 35 -2.63 -8.03 9.77
CA GLY A 35 -3.02 -7.61 11.11
C GLY A 35 -3.18 -6.10 11.28
N ALA A 36 -2.90 -5.30 10.27
CA ALA A 36 -2.99 -3.85 10.36
C ALA A 36 -4.41 -3.36 10.05
N ALA A 37 -4.80 -2.25 10.66
CA ALA A 37 -6.03 -1.54 10.30
C ALA A 37 -5.86 -0.67 9.06
N LEU A 38 -4.64 -0.18 8.84
CA LEU A 38 -4.27 0.71 7.75
C LEU A 38 -2.78 0.57 7.47
N VAL A 39 -2.41 0.60 6.20
CA VAL A 39 -1.01 0.61 5.77
C VAL A 39 -0.70 1.93 5.08
N LEU A 40 0.35 2.59 5.52
CA LEU A 40 0.91 3.77 4.87
C LEU A 40 2.21 3.33 4.22
N GLY A 41 2.27 3.34 2.90
CA GLY A 41 3.39 2.74 2.18
C GLY A 41 4.01 3.64 1.12
N SER A 42 5.34 3.76 1.13
CA SER A 42 6.12 4.42 0.09
C SER A 42 6.60 3.45 -0.99
N ARG A 43 6.42 2.15 -0.80
CA ARG A 43 6.72 1.11 -1.79
C ARG A 43 5.41 0.60 -2.38
N MET A 44 5.34 0.56 -3.71
CA MET A 44 4.12 0.14 -4.41
C MET A 44 3.71 -1.30 -4.06
N HIS A 45 4.69 -2.21 -3.98
CA HIS A 45 4.39 -3.60 -3.64
C HIS A 45 3.83 -3.76 -2.23
N ALA A 46 4.25 -2.93 -1.27
CA ALA A 46 3.67 -2.94 0.07
C ALA A 46 2.18 -2.59 0.02
N CYS A 47 1.83 -1.58 -0.77
CA CYS A 47 0.44 -1.17 -0.95
C CYS A 47 -0.40 -2.23 -1.65
N LEU A 48 0.15 -2.84 -2.71
CA LEU A 48 -0.53 -3.93 -3.42
C LEU A 48 -0.75 -5.15 -2.52
N ASN A 49 0.26 -5.53 -1.73
CA ASN A 49 0.11 -6.62 -0.76
C ASN A 49 -0.94 -6.30 0.29
N SER A 50 -0.99 -5.06 0.78
CA SER A 50 -2.01 -4.62 1.72
C SER A 50 -3.42 -4.80 1.14
N LEU A 51 -3.66 -4.27 -0.05
CA LEU A 51 -4.95 -4.40 -0.71
C LEU A 51 -5.29 -5.87 -0.99
N SER A 52 -4.31 -6.70 -1.35
CA SER A 52 -4.54 -8.11 -1.66
C SER A 52 -5.06 -8.92 -0.48
N VAL A 53 -4.79 -8.48 0.75
CA VAL A 53 -5.30 -9.11 1.97
C VAL A 53 -6.46 -8.33 2.60
N GLY A 54 -7.03 -7.37 1.86
CA GLY A 54 -8.21 -6.63 2.30
C GLY A 54 -7.92 -5.52 3.31
N VAL A 55 -6.68 -5.05 3.40
CA VAL A 55 -6.29 -3.96 4.31
C VAL A 55 -6.17 -2.66 3.52
N PRO A 56 -6.83 -1.57 3.95
CA PRO A 56 -6.72 -0.30 3.27
C PRO A 56 -5.27 0.21 3.27
N ALA A 57 -4.87 0.83 2.16
CA ALA A 57 -3.54 1.41 2.02
C ALA A 57 -3.63 2.87 1.59
N ILE A 58 -2.70 3.68 2.10
CA ILE A 58 -2.46 5.04 1.60
C ILE A 58 -1.07 5.03 0.97
N PRO A 59 -0.99 4.87 -0.35
CA PRO A 59 0.28 4.94 -1.05
C PRO A 59 0.86 6.34 -1.05
N LEU A 60 2.12 6.46 -0.69
CA LEU A 60 2.90 7.69 -0.80
C LEU A 60 3.72 7.60 -2.09
N ALA A 61 3.20 8.17 -3.16
CA ALA A 61 3.76 7.99 -4.49
C ALA A 61 4.90 8.96 -4.78
N TYR A 62 6.08 8.42 -5.03
CA TYR A 62 7.23 9.19 -5.49
C TYR A 62 7.40 9.10 -7.01
N SER A 63 6.50 8.43 -7.70
CA SER A 63 6.55 8.18 -9.13
C SER A 63 5.14 8.19 -9.72
N ARG A 64 5.04 8.58 -10.99
CA ARG A 64 3.77 8.59 -11.72
C ARG A 64 3.21 7.20 -12.03
N LYS A 65 3.95 6.14 -11.72
CA LYS A 65 3.52 4.76 -11.96
C LYS A 65 2.46 4.26 -10.97
N PHE A 66 2.37 4.89 -9.79
CA PHE A 66 1.48 4.44 -8.72
C PHE A 66 0.01 4.55 -9.10
N ALA A 67 -0.41 5.73 -9.53
CA ALA A 67 -1.84 6.01 -9.74
C ALA A 67 -2.46 5.12 -10.82
N PRO A 68 -1.86 4.96 -12.02
CA PRO A 68 -2.47 4.11 -13.04
C PRO A 68 -2.62 2.66 -12.61
N LEU A 69 -1.61 2.10 -11.92
CA LEU A 69 -1.65 0.72 -11.48
C LEU A 69 -2.72 0.51 -10.41
N LEU A 70 -2.81 1.41 -9.43
CA LEU A 70 -3.81 1.33 -8.37
C LEU A 70 -5.22 1.58 -8.90
N ASN A 71 -5.37 2.52 -9.83
CA ASN A 71 -6.65 2.74 -10.49
C ASN A 71 -7.14 1.51 -11.25
N SER A 72 -6.23 0.69 -11.77
CA SER A 72 -6.60 -0.53 -12.50
C SER A 72 -7.33 -1.54 -11.62
N VAL A 73 -7.15 -1.48 -10.30
CA VAL A 73 -7.88 -2.30 -9.33
C VAL A 73 -8.95 -1.50 -8.57
N GLY A 74 -9.26 -0.30 -9.04
CA GLY A 74 -10.31 0.53 -8.45
C GLY A 74 -9.88 1.29 -7.19
N TRP A 75 -8.60 1.38 -6.89
CA TRP A 75 -8.08 2.10 -5.73
C TRP A 75 -7.60 3.49 -6.14
N GLN A 76 -8.29 4.53 -5.66
CA GLN A 76 -8.04 5.91 -6.08
C GLN A 76 -7.28 6.74 -5.06
N THR A 77 -7.14 6.26 -3.83
CA THR A 77 -6.45 7.00 -2.77
C THR A 77 -4.94 6.84 -2.94
N VAL A 78 -4.30 7.87 -3.49
CA VAL A 78 -2.85 7.95 -3.68
C VAL A 78 -2.42 9.37 -3.33
N LEU A 79 -1.41 9.49 -2.48
CA LEU A 79 -0.82 10.80 -2.16
C LEU A 79 0.47 10.97 -2.95
N ASP A 80 0.50 11.97 -3.82
CA ASP A 80 1.63 12.25 -4.69
C ASP A 80 2.66 13.10 -3.94
N LEU A 81 3.86 12.57 -3.75
CA LEU A 81 4.95 13.25 -3.06
C LEU A 81 5.76 14.17 -3.98
N ARG A 82 5.44 14.21 -5.27
CA ARG A 82 6.19 15.02 -6.24
C ARG A 82 5.72 16.47 -6.32
N GLY A 83 4.69 16.82 -5.55
CA GLY A 83 4.17 18.18 -5.50
C GLY A 83 5.01 19.10 -4.60
N ASP A 84 4.52 20.33 -4.42
CA ASP A 84 5.20 21.37 -3.64
C ASP A 84 4.75 21.40 -2.17
N GLU A 85 3.95 20.42 -1.73
CA GLU A 85 3.46 20.35 -0.37
C GLU A 85 4.61 20.10 0.61
N ASP A 86 4.58 20.82 1.73
CA ASP A 86 5.52 20.58 2.83
C ASP A 86 5.08 19.37 3.70
N ALA A 87 5.89 19.00 4.67
CA ALA A 87 5.63 17.85 5.54
C ALA A 87 4.31 18.00 6.32
N THR A 88 3.95 19.21 6.74
CA THR A 88 2.71 19.46 7.47
C THR A 88 1.50 19.25 6.57
N GLN A 89 1.56 19.75 5.34
CA GLN A 89 0.49 19.56 4.37
C GLN A 89 0.30 18.09 4.01
N LEU A 90 1.41 17.34 3.85
CA LEU A 90 1.36 15.91 3.58
C LEU A 90 0.77 15.13 4.76
N ALA A 91 1.18 15.45 6.00
CA ALA A 91 0.63 14.83 7.20
C ALA A 91 -0.88 15.08 7.32
N THR A 92 -1.34 16.29 7.05
CA THR A 92 -2.76 16.64 7.03
C THR A 92 -3.50 15.82 5.98
N ALA A 93 -2.93 15.68 4.79
CA ALA A 93 -3.52 14.87 3.72
C ALA A 93 -3.62 13.39 4.10
N VAL A 94 -2.61 12.84 4.79
CA VAL A 94 -2.65 11.45 5.29
C VAL A 94 -3.79 11.26 6.29
N VAL A 95 -3.93 12.16 7.27
CA VAL A 95 -4.99 12.07 8.27
C VAL A 95 -6.37 12.16 7.61
N LYS A 96 -6.54 13.06 6.66
CA LYS A 96 -7.79 13.20 5.91
C LYS A 96 -8.09 11.93 5.09
N ALA A 97 -7.10 11.41 4.39
CA ALA A 97 -7.26 10.20 3.59
C ALA A 97 -7.59 8.98 4.46
N SER A 98 -7.00 8.88 5.66
CA SER A 98 -7.25 7.77 6.59
C SER A 98 -8.72 7.68 7.01
N GLY A 99 -9.43 8.81 7.01
CA GLY A 99 -10.86 8.85 7.31
C GLY A 99 -11.77 8.41 6.16
N THR A 100 -11.23 8.28 4.94
CA THR A 100 -12.01 7.95 3.75
C THR A 100 -11.81 6.52 3.24
N VAL A 101 -10.69 5.89 3.56
CA VAL A 101 -10.41 4.52 3.12
C VAL A 101 -11.09 3.51 4.04
N THR A 102 -11.59 2.41 3.47
CA THR A 102 -12.33 1.38 4.21
C THR A 102 -11.81 0.00 3.87
N ALA A 103 -11.97 -0.94 4.81
CA ALA A 103 -11.67 -2.35 4.57
C ALA A 103 -12.55 -2.93 3.45
N GLN A 104 -13.78 -2.45 3.32
CA GLN A 104 -14.69 -2.88 2.27
C GLN A 104 -14.18 -2.49 0.88
N ALA A 105 -13.67 -1.26 0.73
CA ALA A 105 -13.06 -0.80 -0.52
C ALA A 105 -11.79 -1.59 -0.85
N ALA A 106 -10.98 -1.92 0.16
CA ALA A 106 -9.79 -2.74 -0.01
C ALA A 106 -10.15 -4.16 -0.48
N ALA A 107 -11.18 -4.76 0.10
CA ALA A 107 -11.67 -6.07 -0.31
C ALA A 107 -12.18 -6.06 -1.76
N ALA A 108 -12.86 -4.98 -2.17
CA ALA A 108 -13.32 -4.82 -3.55
C ALA A 108 -12.14 -4.70 -4.53
N ALA A 109 -11.09 -3.97 -4.16
CA ALA A 109 -9.88 -3.86 -4.96
C ALA A 109 -9.16 -5.21 -5.10
N ALA A 110 -9.08 -6.00 -4.02
CA ALA A 110 -8.52 -7.34 -4.04
C ALA A 110 -9.29 -8.26 -4.97
N ALA A 111 -10.61 -8.22 -4.93
CA ALA A 111 -11.47 -9.02 -5.81
C ALA A 111 -11.27 -8.65 -7.28
N LYS A 112 -11.18 -7.35 -7.58
CA LYS A 112 -10.95 -6.86 -8.94
C LYS A 112 -9.57 -7.29 -9.47
N GLY A 113 -8.55 -7.24 -8.62
CA GLY A 113 -7.22 -7.71 -8.99
C GLY A 113 -7.20 -9.20 -9.31
N ARG A 114 -7.87 -10.02 -8.50
CA ARG A 114 -8.00 -11.47 -8.77
C ARG A 114 -8.76 -11.74 -10.05
N ALA A 115 -9.85 -11.02 -10.31
CA ALA A 115 -10.62 -11.18 -11.54
C ALA A 115 -9.78 -10.86 -12.79
N SER A 116 -8.95 -9.82 -12.71
CA SER A 116 -8.03 -9.47 -13.82
C SER A 116 -6.99 -10.56 -14.05
N LEU A 117 -6.44 -11.13 -12.98
CA LEU A 117 -5.49 -12.22 -13.08
C LEU A 117 -6.14 -13.48 -13.68
N ASP A 118 -7.34 -13.82 -13.21
CA ASP A 118 -8.10 -14.97 -13.73
C ASP A 118 -8.40 -14.82 -15.22
N ALA A 119 -8.76 -13.62 -15.66
CA ALA A 119 -9.00 -13.34 -17.08
C ALA A 119 -7.74 -13.56 -17.92
N ILE A 120 -6.57 -13.18 -17.41
CA ILE A 120 -5.29 -13.41 -18.09
C ILE A 120 -4.98 -14.91 -18.16
N VAL A 121 -5.19 -15.64 -17.07
CA VAL A 121 -4.98 -17.10 -17.02
C VAL A 121 -5.89 -17.79 -18.03
N ASP A 122 -7.17 -17.42 -18.10
CA ASP A 122 -8.12 -17.99 -19.05
C ASP A 122 -7.71 -17.71 -20.49
N LEU A 123 -7.20 -16.52 -20.76
CA LEU A 123 -6.71 -16.18 -22.10
C LEU A 123 -5.55 -17.08 -22.52
N PHE A 124 -4.59 -17.36 -21.62
CA PHE A 124 -3.50 -18.28 -21.90
C PHE A 124 -3.98 -19.73 -22.06
N ALA A 125 -4.98 -20.15 -21.31
CA ALA A 125 -5.56 -21.49 -21.42
C ALA A 125 -6.24 -21.70 -22.78
N THR A 126 -6.92 -20.68 -23.32
CA THR A 126 -7.59 -20.78 -24.62
C THR A 126 -6.65 -20.63 -25.81
N ALA A 127 -5.45 -20.06 -25.59
CA ALA A 127 -4.46 -19.87 -26.65
C ALA A 127 -3.68 -21.17 -27.00
N LYS A 128 -3.84 -22.23 -26.23
CA LYS A 128 -3.25 -23.53 -26.50
C LYS A 128 -4.11 -24.27 -27.53
#